data_4cf2d2d9f519d15c964afe9fc4c59666
#
_entry.id   4cf2d2d9f519d15c964afe9fc4c59666
#
_cell.length_a   1.000
_cell.length_b   1.000
_cell.length_c   1.000
_cell.angle_alpha   90.00
_cell.angle_beta   90.00
_cell.angle_gamma   90.00
#
_symmetry.space_group_name_H-M   'P 1'
#
loop_
_entity.id
_entity.type
_entity.pdbx_description
1 polymer ?
#
loop_
_entity_poly.entity_id
_entity_poly.type
_entity_poly.pdbx_seq_one_letter_code
_entity_poly.pdbx_strand_id
1 'polypeptide(L)'
;GRSVRGICGRRVGIPGVSENISVRSMGGNFLEHIRIFYFYNDGNPEVFMGSADWMPRNLDRRVEIVFPVIEEKLKEKALHILHVELEDNVKARVMQPDGTYEKLDKRGKVLINSQEQFCAEAKAAVPDQNPGNNQRLFIPAEPAE
;
A
#
# COMPACT_ATOMS: atom_id res chain seq x y z
N GLY A 1 -12.30 -5.02 3.98
CA GLY A 1 -10.90 -5.29 4.21
C GLY A 1 -10.37 -6.27 3.19
N ARG A 2 -9.32 -5.96 2.46
CA ARG A 2 -8.78 -6.89 1.47
C ARG A 2 -7.29 -6.86 1.40
N SER A 3 -6.86 -8.01 1.55
CA SER A 3 -5.59 -8.64 1.33
C SER A 3 -4.96 -8.25 0.00
N VAL A 4 -3.66 -8.11 0.03
CA VAL A 4 -2.81 -8.22 -1.15
C VAL A 4 -3.08 -9.58 -1.80
N ARG A 5 -3.93 -9.61 -2.81
CA ARG A 5 -4.21 -10.82 -3.60
C ARG A 5 -3.38 -10.93 -4.86
N GLY A 6 -2.39 -10.07 -5.01
CA GLY A 6 -1.60 -10.00 -6.24
C GLY A 6 -0.67 -11.16 -6.48
N ILE A 7 -0.32 -11.94 -5.45
CA ILE A 7 0.60 -13.08 -5.57
C ILE A 7 -0.13 -14.39 -5.24
N CYS A 8 -1.44 -14.40 -5.34
CA CYS A 8 -2.27 -15.57 -5.07
C CYS A 8 -2.03 -16.66 -6.10
N GLY A 9 -1.55 -17.77 -5.68
CA GLY A 9 -1.23 -18.95 -6.52
C GLY A 9 0.14 -19.52 -6.25
N ARG A 10 0.97 -18.83 -5.42
CA ARG A 10 2.25 -19.36 -4.97
C ARG A 10 2.16 -19.69 -3.48
N ARG A 11 2.64 -20.86 -3.10
CA ARG A 11 2.84 -21.20 -1.70
C ARG A 11 4.11 -20.51 -1.21
N VAL A 12 4.06 -19.93 -0.01
CA VAL A 12 5.21 -19.33 0.66
C VAL A 12 5.96 -20.40 1.49
N GLY A 13 7.23 -20.16 1.77
CA GLY A 13 7.99 -21.00 2.71
C GLY A 13 8.25 -22.43 2.24
N ILE A 14 8.19 -22.73 0.94
CA ILE A 14 8.52 -24.05 0.40
C ILE A 14 10.02 -24.15 0.22
N PRO A 15 10.72 -25.11 0.88
CA PRO A 15 12.16 -25.28 0.75
C PRO A 15 12.61 -25.44 -0.71
N GLY A 16 13.65 -24.71 -1.10
CA GLY A 16 14.21 -24.72 -2.45
C GLY A 16 13.37 -24.01 -3.51
N VAL A 17 12.21 -23.44 -3.15
CA VAL A 17 11.30 -22.78 -4.10
C VAL A 17 10.91 -21.38 -3.65
N SER A 18 10.47 -21.20 -2.41
CA SER A 18 9.87 -19.97 -1.92
C SER A 18 10.11 -19.69 -0.43
N GLU A 19 11.16 -20.27 0.14
CA GLU A 19 11.52 -20.07 1.54
C GLU A 19 11.83 -18.61 1.89
N ASN A 20 12.24 -17.82 0.90
CA ASN A 20 12.53 -16.40 1.02
C ASN A 20 11.35 -15.48 0.67
N ILE A 21 10.17 -16.05 0.39
CA ILE A 21 8.97 -15.29 0.08
C ILE A 21 8.08 -15.23 1.32
N SER A 22 7.70 -14.03 1.72
CA SER A 22 6.69 -13.81 2.75
C SER A 22 5.50 -13.02 2.19
N VAL A 23 4.30 -13.39 2.61
CA VAL A 23 3.06 -12.71 2.22
C VAL A 23 2.31 -12.29 3.47
N ARG A 24 1.92 -11.02 3.51
CA ARG A 24 1.06 -10.47 4.55
C ARG A 24 -0.27 -10.07 3.95
N SER A 25 -1.34 -10.29 4.70
CA SER A 25 -2.68 -9.84 4.38
C SER A 25 -3.14 -8.88 5.46
N MET A 26 -3.59 -7.71 5.05
CA MET A 26 -4.14 -6.72 5.97
C MET A 26 -5.63 -6.55 5.72
N GLY A 27 -6.38 -6.37 6.79
CA GLY A 27 -7.79 -6.02 6.76
C GLY A 27 -8.04 -4.84 7.67
N GLY A 28 -8.70 -3.82 7.18
CA GLY A 28 -8.97 -2.62 7.94
C GLY A 28 -10.36 -2.07 7.67
N ASN A 29 -10.61 -0.86 8.16
CA ASN A 29 -11.88 -0.15 8.00
C ASN A 29 -11.99 0.48 6.61
N PHE A 30 -10.85 0.75 5.97
CA PHE A 30 -10.77 1.37 4.65
C PHE A 30 -10.32 0.37 3.60
N LEU A 31 -10.70 0.63 2.35
CA LEU A 31 -10.22 -0.14 1.22
C LEU A 31 -8.76 0.23 0.92
N GLU A 32 -7.90 -0.78 0.97
CA GLU A 32 -6.51 -0.63 0.57
C GLU A 32 -6.38 -0.86 -0.94
N HIS A 33 -5.76 0.10 -1.61
CA HIS A 33 -5.56 0.04 -3.06
C HIS A 33 -4.15 0.51 -3.46
N ILE A 34 -3.19 0.22 -2.60
CA ILE A 34 -1.79 0.62 -2.77
C ILE A 34 -1.10 -0.37 -3.69
N ARG A 35 -0.38 0.14 -4.68
CA ARG A 35 0.43 -0.64 -5.62
C ARG A 35 1.77 0.01 -5.75
N ILE A 36 2.63 -0.27 -4.77
CA ILE A 36 4.00 0.21 -4.68
C ILE A 36 4.92 -1.00 -4.84
N PHE A 37 5.92 -0.87 -5.69
CA PHE A 37 6.94 -1.88 -5.95
C PHE A 37 8.29 -1.31 -5.54
N TYR A 38 9.01 -2.01 -4.70
CA TYR A 38 10.34 -1.66 -4.26
C TYR A 38 11.33 -2.73 -4.70
N PHE A 39 12.40 -2.30 -5.33
CA PHE A 39 13.52 -3.14 -5.72
C PHE A 39 14.80 -2.60 -5.07
N TYR A 40 15.47 -3.43 -4.29
CA TYR A 40 16.72 -3.05 -3.64
C TYR A 40 17.86 -2.79 -4.65
N ASN A 41 17.87 -3.54 -5.75
CA ASN A 41 18.73 -3.35 -6.91
C ASN A 41 20.22 -3.14 -6.54
N ASP A 42 20.75 -4.05 -5.68
CA ASP A 42 22.13 -4.05 -5.21
C ASP A 42 22.61 -2.69 -4.64
N GLY A 43 21.77 -2.06 -3.81
CA GLY A 43 22.07 -0.80 -3.16
C GLY A 43 21.73 0.46 -3.96
N ASN A 44 21.12 0.31 -5.14
CA ASN A 44 20.54 1.40 -5.93
C ASN A 44 19.00 1.27 -5.98
N PRO A 45 18.29 1.63 -4.92
CA PRO A 45 16.88 1.31 -4.76
C PRO A 45 16.01 2.03 -5.78
N GLU A 46 15.09 1.28 -6.36
CA GLU A 46 14.08 1.78 -7.28
C GLU A 46 12.68 1.57 -6.71
N VAL A 47 11.83 2.56 -6.90
CA VAL A 47 10.43 2.54 -6.48
C VAL A 47 9.55 2.80 -7.70
N PHE A 48 8.56 1.94 -7.89
CA PHE A 48 7.54 2.11 -8.91
C PHE A 48 6.16 2.13 -8.27
N MET A 49 5.23 2.78 -8.94
CA MET A 49 3.80 2.73 -8.61
C MET A 49 3.03 2.30 -9.84
N GLY A 50 1.86 1.68 -9.62
CA GLY A 50 1.05 1.19 -10.72
C GLY A 50 -0.43 1.28 -10.47
N SER A 51 -1.22 1.12 -11.53
CA SER A 51 -2.69 1.11 -11.48
C SER A 51 -3.28 -0.30 -11.43
N ALA A 52 -2.52 -1.31 -11.86
CA ALA A 52 -3.02 -2.67 -12.01
C ALA A 52 -3.05 -3.46 -10.69
N ASP A 53 -4.18 -4.09 -10.37
CA ASP A 53 -4.14 -5.32 -9.58
C ASP A 53 -3.54 -6.43 -10.44
N TRP A 54 -2.67 -7.24 -9.88
CA TRP A 54 -2.07 -8.35 -10.61
C TRP A 54 -3.04 -9.52 -10.80
N MET A 55 -4.12 -9.21 -11.53
CA MET A 55 -5.14 -10.16 -11.92
C MET A 55 -5.17 -10.30 -13.44
N PRO A 56 -5.46 -11.49 -14.01
CA PRO A 56 -5.50 -11.70 -15.45
C PRO A 56 -6.37 -10.65 -16.19
N ARG A 57 -7.53 -10.33 -15.65
CA ARG A 57 -8.41 -9.33 -16.26
C ARG A 57 -7.79 -7.93 -16.41
N ASN A 58 -6.91 -7.54 -15.47
CA ASN A 58 -6.25 -6.24 -15.51
C ASN A 58 -5.03 -6.27 -16.43
N LEU A 59 -4.26 -7.37 -16.37
CA LEU A 59 -3.03 -7.51 -17.14
C LEU A 59 -3.30 -7.83 -18.62
N ASP A 60 -4.39 -8.56 -18.92
CA ASP A 60 -4.67 -9.05 -20.26
C ASP A 60 -5.73 -8.23 -21.01
N ARG A 61 -6.59 -7.48 -20.30
CA ARG A 61 -7.79 -6.86 -20.88
C ARG A 61 -7.96 -5.38 -20.57
N ARG A 62 -7.00 -4.74 -19.93
CA ARG A 62 -7.02 -3.32 -19.58
C ARG A 62 -5.73 -2.64 -19.99
N VAL A 63 -5.84 -1.35 -20.23
CA VAL A 63 -4.66 -0.48 -20.29
C VAL A 63 -4.33 -0.05 -18.87
N GLU A 64 -3.16 -0.45 -18.41
CA GLU A 64 -2.66 -0.16 -17.07
C GLU A 64 -1.29 0.51 -17.17
N ILE A 65 -0.94 1.28 -16.16
CA ILE A 65 0.34 1.98 -16.12
C ILE A 65 1.18 1.51 -14.95
N VAL A 66 2.49 1.47 -15.16
CA VAL A 66 3.51 1.39 -14.11
C VAL A 66 4.53 2.48 -14.41
N PHE A 67 4.86 3.27 -13.41
CA PHE A 67 5.79 4.38 -13.57
C PHE A 67 6.79 4.43 -12.42
N PRO A 68 8.04 4.85 -12.68
CA PRO A 68 9.04 5.05 -11.65
C PRO A 68 8.73 6.31 -10.83
N VAL A 69 9.01 6.24 -9.52
CA VAL A 69 9.01 7.39 -8.63
C VAL A 69 10.41 7.97 -8.62
N ILE A 70 10.63 9.05 -9.37
CA ILE A 70 11.97 9.61 -9.62
C ILE A 70 12.36 10.63 -8.54
N GLU A 71 11.42 11.49 -8.13
CA GLU A 71 11.68 12.51 -7.14
C GLU A 71 11.94 11.90 -5.76
N GLU A 72 13.07 12.25 -5.13
CA GLU A 72 13.51 11.63 -3.88
C GLU A 72 12.50 11.79 -2.74
N LYS A 73 11.91 12.97 -2.59
CA LYS A 73 10.88 13.23 -1.57
C LYS A 73 9.63 12.37 -1.77
N LEU A 74 9.25 12.09 -3.01
CA LEU A 74 8.11 11.22 -3.30
C LEU A 74 8.47 9.75 -3.10
N LYS A 75 9.71 9.39 -3.41
CA LYS A 75 10.25 8.05 -3.15
C LYS A 75 10.25 7.76 -1.65
N GLU A 76 10.74 8.70 -0.82
CA GLU A 76 10.69 8.58 0.65
C GLU A 76 9.26 8.40 1.16
N LYS A 77 8.30 9.16 0.64
CA LYS A 77 6.89 8.99 1.02
C LYS A 77 6.33 7.63 0.63
N ALA A 78 6.63 7.15 -0.57
CA ALA A 78 6.19 5.83 -1.03
C ALA A 78 6.81 4.71 -0.17
N LEU A 79 8.09 4.84 0.17
CA LEU A 79 8.78 3.90 1.05
C LEU A 79 8.22 3.95 2.48
N HIS A 80 7.90 5.13 3.00
CA HIS A 80 7.24 5.27 4.30
C HIS A 80 5.92 4.52 4.35
N ILE A 81 5.06 4.68 3.33
CA ILE A 81 3.80 3.95 3.23
C ILE A 81 4.04 2.44 3.24
N LEU A 82 4.94 1.96 2.40
CA LEU A 82 5.27 0.54 2.31
C LEU A 82 5.81 0.00 3.64
N HIS A 83 6.67 0.77 4.31
CA HIS A 83 7.26 0.41 5.59
C HIS A 83 6.21 0.28 6.70
N VAL A 84 5.35 1.29 6.85
CA VAL A 84 4.26 1.29 7.85
C VAL A 84 3.31 0.10 7.63
N GLU A 85 2.99 -0.24 6.38
CA GLU A 85 2.18 -1.41 6.09
C GLU A 85 2.88 -2.73 6.41
N LEU A 86 4.17 -2.82 6.13
CA LEU A 86 4.96 -4.01 6.47
C LEU A 86 5.15 -4.18 7.98
N GLU A 87 5.10 -3.09 8.75
CA GLU A 87 5.20 -3.12 10.22
C GLU A 87 3.86 -3.34 10.91
N ASP A 88 2.72 -3.20 10.22
CA ASP A 88 1.41 -3.45 10.83
C ASP A 88 1.38 -4.81 11.51
N ASN A 89 1.10 -4.81 12.82
CA ASN A 89 0.98 -6.01 13.63
C ASN A 89 -0.40 -6.14 14.29
N VAL A 90 -1.28 -5.16 14.08
CA VAL A 90 -2.63 -5.15 14.65
C VAL A 90 -3.60 -5.84 13.71
N LYS A 91 -3.55 -5.52 12.43
CA LYS A 91 -4.47 -6.02 11.40
C LYS A 91 -3.82 -7.04 10.48
N ALA A 92 -2.51 -7.05 10.36
CA ALA A 92 -1.79 -7.96 9.48
C ALA A 92 -1.88 -9.41 9.95
N ARG A 93 -1.91 -10.29 8.97
CA ARG A 93 -1.81 -11.75 9.11
C ARG A 93 -0.74 -12.26 8.15
N VAL A 94 0.01 -13.24 8.55
CA VAL A 94 1.07 -13.86 7.74
C VAL A 94 0.56 -15.15 7.13
N MET A 95 0.76 -15.30 5.83
CA MET A 95 0.44 -16.55 5.13
C MET A 95 1.43 -17.63 5.52
N GLN A 96 0.89 -18.81 5.82
CA GLN A 96 1.65 -20.03 6.13
C GLN A 96 1.85 -20.88 4.86
N PRO A 97 2.79 -21.84 4.86
CA PRO A 97 3.04 -22.72 3.72
C PRO A 97 1.84 -23.56 3.28
N ASP A 98 0.90 -23.81 4.18
CA ASP A 98 -0.36 -24.52 3.90
C ASP A 98 -1.45 -23.62 3.30
N GLY A 99 -1.17 -22.30 3.18
CA GLY A 99 -2.10 -21.30 2.66
C GLY A 99 -3.03 -20.69 3.70
N THR A 100 -2.92 -21.09 4.97
CA THR A 100 -3.64 -20.44 6.07
C THR A 100 -3.01 -19.11 6.45
N TYR A 101 -3.72 -18.31 7.25
CA TYR A 101 -3.26 -17.00 7.70
C TYR A 101 -3.28 -16.90 9.21
N GLU A 102 -2.13 -16.62 9.79
CA GLU A 102 -1.97 -16.46 11.23
C GLU A 102 -1.79 -15.00 11.62
N LYS A 103 -2.31 -14.65 12.81
CA LYS A 103 -2.10 -13.33 13.40
C LYS A 103 -0.67 -13.22 13.91
N LEU A 104 -0.10 -12.03 13.76
CA LEU A 104 1.21 -11.73 14.36
C LEU A 104 1.14 -11.73 15.89
N ASP A 105 2.19 -12.26 16.54
CA ASP A 105 2.34 -12.14 17.99
C ASP A 105 2.69 -10.69 18.35
N LYS A 106 1.87 -10.10 19.21
CA LYS A 106 1.95 -8.70 19.64
C LYS A 106 2.63 -8.50 20.98
N ARG A 107 2.92 -9.58 21.71
CA ARG A 107 3.46 -9.50 23.07
C ARG A 107 4.81 -8.80 23.08
N GLY A 108 4.94 -7.76 23.90
CA GLY A 108 6.16 -6.99 24.04
C GLY A 108 6.52 -6.10 22.84
N LYS A 109 5.62 -5.91 21.89
CA LYS A 109 5.82 -5.06 20.70
C LYS A 109 4.96 -3.82 20.75
N VAL A 110 5.46 -2.74 20.15
CA VAL A 110 4.64 -1.56 19.86
C VAL A 110 3.53 -1.95 18.89
N LEU A 111 2.31 -1.53 19.19
CA LEU A 111 1.16 -1.82 18.33
C LEU A 111 1.12 -0.81 17.19
N ILE A 112 1.19 -1.31 15.96
CA ILE A 112 1.14 -0.52 14.74
C ILE A 112 -0.10 -0.97 13.96
N ASN A 113 -1.03 -0.03 13.76
CA ASN A 113 -2.16 -0.14 12.85
C ASN A 113 -1.94 0.86 11.72
N SER A 114 -1.59 0.40 10.55
CA SER A 114 -1.20 1.24 9.43
C SER A 114 -2.26 2.27 9.05
N GLN A 115 -3.53 1.88 9.00
CA GLN A 115 -4.63 2.79 8.66
C GLN A 115 -4.84 3.89 9.70
N GLU A 116 -4.76 3.56 10.98
CA GLU A 116 -4.87 4.55 12.05
C GLU A 116 -3.68 5.51 12.06
N GLN A 117 -2.48 5.01 11.80
CA GLN A 117 -1.29 5.83 11.67
C GLN A 117 -1.40 6.81 10.51
N PHE A 118 -1.78 6.34 9.31
CA PHE A 118 -1.97 7.23 8.16
C PHE A 118 -3.08 8.28 8.38
N CYS A 119 -4.16 7.91 9.08
CA CYS A 119 -5.18 8.88 9.46
C CYS A 119 -4.64 9.95 10.41
N ALA A 120 -3.81 9.57 11.38
CA ALA A 120 -3.19 10.51 12.31
C ALA A 120 -2.19 11.44 11.60
N GLU A 121 -1.35 10.89 10.73
CA GLU A 121 -0.39 11.65 9.92
C GLU A 121 -1.12 12.65 8.99
N ALA A 122 -2.19 12.22 8.33
CA ALA A 122 -2.98 13.09 7.47
C ALA A 122 -3.62 14.23 8.25
N LYS A 123 -4.14 13.98 9.45
CA LYS A 123 -4.69 15.03 10.32
C LYS A 123 -3.62 16.02 10.76
N ALA A 124 -2.45 15.52 11.12
CA ALA A 124 -1.33 16.37 11.55
C ALA A 124 -0.75 17.22 10.40
N ALA A 125 -0.83 16.73 9.17
CA ALA A 125 -0.35 17.43 7.99
C ALA A 125 -1.30 18.54 7.48
N VAL A 126 -2.56 18.57 7.92
CA VAL A 126 -3.50 19.65 7.60
C VAL A 126 -3.17 20.83 8.51
N PRO A 127 -2.70 21.97 7.98
CA PRO A 127 -2.61 23.18 8.78
C PRO A 127 -4.01 23.53 9.29
N ASP A 128 -4.08 24.06 10.50
CA ASP A 128 -5.34 24.51 11.13
C ASP A 128 -6.02 25.53 10.18
N GLN A 129 -6.76 25.03 9.22
CA GLN A 129 -7.49 25.86 8.27
C GLN A 129 -8.74 26.31 9.00
N ASN A 130 -8.71 27.59 9.37
CA ASN A 130 -9.89 28.34 9.80
C ASN A 130 -11.04 28.00 8.83
N PRO A 131 -12.16 27.39 9.27
CA PRO A 131 -13.18 26.85 8.37
C PRO A 131 -13.93 27.89 7.53
N GLY A 132 -13.48 29.15 7.55
CA GLY A 132 -14.15 30.27 6.90
C GLY A 132 -13.69 30.64 5.49
N ASN A 133 -12.62 30.09 4.92
CA ASN A 133 -12.05 30.75 3.74
C ASN A 133 -11.52 29.89 2.59
N ASN A 134 -11.97 28.65 2.41
CA ASN A 134 -11.54 27.84 1.25
C ASN A 134 -12.66 26.98 0.65
N GLN A 135 -13.84 27.52 0.49
CA GLN A 135 -14.75 27.00 -0.52
C GLN A 135 -14.22 27.47 -1.89
N ARG A 136 -13.49 26.63 -2.59
CA ARG A 136 -13.31 26.80 -4.03
C ARG A 136 -14.68 26.65 -4.67
N LEU A 137 -15.35 27.80 -4.90
CA LEU A 137 -16.58 27.80 -5.70
C LEU A 137 -16.18 27.34 -7.11
N PHE A 138 -16.72 26.21 -7.53
CA PHE A 138 -16.67 25.82 -8.93
C PHE A 138 -17.62 26.79 -9.70
N ILE A 139 -17.03 27.66 -10.50
CA ILE A 139 -17.79 28.52 -11.41
C ILE A 139 -17.74 27.80 -12.77
N PRO A 140 -18.87 27.25 -13.27
CA PRO A 140 -18.92 26.66 -14.60
C PRO A 140 -18.59 27.74 -15.64
N ALA A 141 -17.76 27.41 -16.63
CA ALA A 141 -17.58 28.30 -17.78
C ALA A 141 -18.88 28.40 -18.56
N GLU A 142 -19.28 29.60 -18.95
CA GLU A 142 -20.42 29.80 -19.83
C GLU A 142 -20.13 29.13 -21.18
N PRO A 143 -21.13 28.44 -21.79
CA PRO A 143 -20.94 27.89 -23.11
C PRO A 143 -20.65 29.02 -24.11
N ALA A 144 -19.62 28.86 -24.92
CA ALA A 144 -19.35 29.79 -26.02
C ALA A 144 -20.53 29.76 -26.99
N GLU A 145 -21.07 30.95 -27.32
CA GLU A 145 -22.10 31.13 -28.37
C GLU A 145 -21.57 30.74 -29.75
#